data_a90507dbca197f6b118730614c61016e
#
_entry.id   a90507dbca197f6b118730614c61016e
#
_cell.length_a   1.000
_cell.length_b   1.000
_cell.length_c   1.000
_cell.angle_alpha   90.00
_cell.angle_beta   90.00
_cell.angle_gamma   90.00
#
_symmetry.space_group_name_H-M   'P 1'
#
loop_
_entity.id
_entity.type
_entity.pdbx_description
1 polymer ?
#
loop_
_entity_poly.entity_id
_entity_poly.type
_entity_poly.pdbx_seq_one_letter_code
_entity_poly.pdbx_strand_id
1 'polypeptide(L)'
;MMPQKLKQQRRLLLKTIAASTLAPRIVLGNAVTNPDVVIIGAGVAGLEAAKTLRDKGISFVVVEANYRIGGRVHTDHDVFGVPFDTHAHWMMISRKNPLIDYAQNNGFSIYEDLGKQKYFVGDREATKDELADLRGTDTTFNKKIRDSALSDIAGDDDNARTALGEDFFNSPWGYTVASDYGVWDMAQNSEDWSPKDWWNSLGGDDWFCAEGYGSVVAHYGQNVPVTLGTPVKEIDWRGD
;
A
#
# COMPACT_ATOMS: atom_id res chain seq x y z
N MET A 1 -5.54 -37.84 -1.68
CA MET A 1 -6.32 -37.85 -2.92
C MET A 1 -7.62 -37.07 -2.66
N MET A 2 -7.81 -35.90 -3.26
CA MET A 2 -8.95 -35.01 -2.97
C MET A 2 -10.23 -35.55 -3.62
N PRO A 3 -11.39 -35.58 -2.93
CA PRO A 3 -12.63 -36.14 -3.47
C PRO A 3 -13.09 -35.44 -4.75
N GLN A 4 -13.59 -36.21 -5.72
CA GLN A 4 -14.03 -35.71 -7.05
C GLN A 4 -15.11 -34.62 -6.98
N LYS A 5 -15.96 -34.60 -5.95
CA LYS A 5 -16.98 -33.56 -5.71
C LYS A 5 -16.36 -32.19 -5.44
N LEU A 6 -15.26 -32.14 -4.72
CA LEU A 6 -14.53 -30.89 -4.42
C LEU A 6 -13.86 -30.31 -5.69
N LYS A 7 -13.38 -31.18 -6.58
CA LYS A 7 -12.80 -30.74 -7.86
C LYS A 7 -13.86 -30.17 -8.82
N GLN A 8 -15.08 -30.70 -8.79
CA GLN A 8 -16.20 -30.17 -9.60
C GLN A 8 -16.72 -28.85 -9.06
N GLN A 9 -16.83 -28.69 -7.73
CA GLN A 9 -17.25 -27.42 -7.13
C GLN A 9 -16.21 -26.30 -7.36
N ARG A 10 -14.91 -26.61 -7.26
CA ARG A 10 -13.85 -25.67 -7.61
C ARG A 10 -13.89 -25.26 -9.10
N ARG A 11 -14.15 -26.19 -10.02
CA ARG A 11 -14.29 -25.89 -11.45
C ARG A 11 -15.54 -25.07 -11.76
N LEU A 12 -16.63 -25.25 -11.00
CA LEU A 12 -17.86 -24.46 -11.16
C LEU A 12 -17.64 -23.03 -10.62
N LEU A 13 -16.98 -22.88 -9.46
CA LEU A 13 -16.64 -21.58 -8.88
C LEU A 13 -15.72 -20.78 -9.81
N LEU A 14 -14.67 -21.42 -10.36
CA LEU A 14 -13.76 -20.79 -11.30
C LEU A 14 -14.42 -20.42 -12.65
N LYS A 15 -15.45 -21.14 -13.08
CA LYS A 15 -16.21 -20.80 -14.29
C LYS A 15 -17.19 -19.64 -14.09
N THR A 16 -17.68 -19.44 -12.86
CA THR A 16 -18.58 -18.31 -12.54
C THR A 16 -17.79 -17.01 -12.34
N ILE A 17 -16.54 -17.10 -11.86
CA ILE A 17 -15.64 -15.94 -11.71
C ILE A 17 -15.05 -15.51 -13.07
N ALA A 18 -14.83 -16.45 -14.00
CA ALA A 18 -14.28 -16.16 -15.33
C ALA A 18 -15.26 -15.46 -16.31
N ALA A 19 -16.51 -15.22 -15.91
CA ALA A 19 -17.51 -14.58 -16.77
C ALA A 19 -17.71 -13.08 -16.50
N SER A 20 -17.04 -12.51 -15.51
CA SER A 20 -16.96 -11.06 -15.31
C SER A 20 -15.59 -10.53 -15.75
N THR A 21 -15.29 -10.64 -17.04
CA THR A 21 -14.34 -9.72 -17.66
C THR A 21 -14.95 -8.32 -17.53
N LEU A 22 -14.61 -7.64 -16.45
CA LEU A 22 -14.76 -6.20 -16.34
C LEU A 22 -13.81 -5.57 -17.35
N ALA A 23 -14.17 -5.64 -18.64
CA ALA A 23 -13.61 -4.71 -19.60
C ALA A 23 -13.87 -3.32 -19.01
N PRO A 24 -12.86 -2.44 -18.88
CA PRO A 24 -13.08 -1.10 -18.44
C PRO A 24 -14.14 -0.51 -19.37
N ARG A 25 -15.33 -0.25 -18.86
CA ARG A 25 -16.31 0.54 -19.57
C ARG A 25 -15.68 1.93 -19.67
N ILE A 26 -15.14 2.22 -20.84
CA ILE A 26 -14.85 3.60 -21.21
C ILE A 26 -16.21 4.29 -21.19
N VAL A 27 -16.56 4.87 -20.06
CA VAL A 27 -17.66 5.81 -20.01
C VAL A 27 -17.10 7.05 -20.72
N LEU A 28 -17.36 7.14 -22.01
CA LEU A 28 -17.26 8.39 -22.75
C LEU A 28 -18.33 9.32 -22.16
N GLY A 29 -18.04 9.87 -20.98
CA GLY A 29 -18.79 10.99 -20.46
C GLY A 29 -18.69 12.10 -21.51
N ASN A 30 -19.77 12.84 -21.73
CA ASN A 30 -19.73 14.06 -22.52
C ASN A 30 -18.50 14.85 -22.09
N ALA A 31 -17.59 15.13 -23.04
CA ALA A 31 -16.36 15.85 -22.74
C ALA A 31 -16.72 17.15 -22.03
N VAL A 32 -16.37 17.25 -20.76
CA VAL A 32 -16.51 18.52 -20.01
C VAL A 32 -15.52 19.46 -20.64
N THR A 33 -16.02 20.41 -21.42
CA THR A 33 -15.19 21.29 -22.25
C THR A 33 -14.50 22.41 -21.47
N ASN A 34 -14.92 22.62 -20.23
CA ASN A 34 -14.28 23.56 -19.29
C ASN A 34 -14.52 23.09 -17.87
N PRO A 35 -13.75 22.11 -17.38
CA PRO A 35 -13.92 21.61 -16.02
C PRO A 35 -13.42 22.60 -14.98
N ASP A 36 -14.08 22.66 -13.83
CA ASP A 36 -13.60 23.43 -12.68
C ASP A 36 -12.30 22.85 -12.10
N VAL A 37 -12.13 21.52 -12.22
CA VAL A 37 -10.96 20.80 -11.66
C VAL A 37 -10.43 19.79 -12.66
N VAL A 38 -9.10 19.74 -12.81
CA VAL A 38 -8.38 18.68 -13.51
C VAL A 38 -7.64 17.83 -12.47
N ILE A 39 -7.94 16.53 -12.43
CA ILE A 39 -7.24 15.56 -11.57
C ILE A 39 -6.21 14.83 -12.44
N ILE A 40 -4.94 14.91 -12.02
CA ILE A 40 -3.84 14.24 -12.70
C ILE A 40 -3.49 12.97 -11.94
N GLY A 41 -3.79 11.83 -12.56
CA GLY A 41 -3.58 10.49 -12.03
C GLY A 41 -4.83 9.86 -11.42
N ALA A 42 -5.14 8.64 -11.86
CA ALA A 42 -6.23 7.81 -11.36
C ALA A 42 -5.77 6.76 -10.33
N GLY A 43 -4.82 7.11 -9.48
CA GLY A 43 -4.50 6.37 -8.27
C GLY A 43 -5.59 6.55 -7.21
N VAL A 44 -5.47 5.89 -6.05
CA VAL A 44 -6.48 5.92 -4.97
C VAL A 44 -6.86 7.36 -4.59
N ALA A 45 -5.88 8.25 -4.42
CA ALA A 45 -6.13 9.65 -4.08
C ALA A 45 -6.92 10.40 -5.16
N GLY A 46 -6.57 10.20 -6.44
CA GLY A 46 -7.30 10.83 -7.55
C GLY A 46 -8.72 10.30 -7.71
N LEU A 47 -8.92 9.01 -7.50
CA LEU A 47 -10.24 8.39 -7.51
C LEU A 47 -11.13 8.93 -6.38
N GLU A 48 -10.56 9.11 -5.18
CA GLU A 48 -11.28 9.71 -4.04
C GLU A 48 -11.60 11.17 -4.28
N ALA A 49 -10.65 11.95 -4.80
CA ALA A 49 -10.87 13.34 -5.17
C ALA A 49 -12.02 13.46 -6.18
N ALA A 50 -12.04 12.62 -7.21
CA ALA A 50 -13.09 12.60 -8.23
C ALA A 50 -14.47 12.29 -7.62
N LYS A 51 -14.56 11.32 -6.72
CA LYS A 51 -15.81 10.99 -6.01
C LYS A 51 -16.27 12.14 -5.13
N THR A 52 -15.37 12.74 -4.39
CA THR A 52 -15.65 13.89 -3.53
C THR A 52 -16.17 15.09 -4.33
N LEU A 53 -15.56 15.38 -5.48
CA LEU A 53 -16.01 16.47 -6.36
C LEU A 53 -17.39 16.18 -6.95
N ARG A 54 -17.60 14.95 -7.41
CA ARG A 54 -18.91 14.50 -7.93
C ARG A 54 -20.01 14.68 -6.89
N ASP A 55 -19.78 14.27 -5.67
CA ASP A 55 -20.75 14.33 -4.57
C ASP A 55 -21.09 15.78 -4.17
N LYS A 56 -20.16 16.71 -4.47
CA LYS A 56 -20.35 18.17 -4.31
C LYS A 56 -20.90 18.86 -5.55
N GLY A 57 -21.12 18.14 -6.66
CA GLY A 57 -21.59 18.71 -7.91
C GLY A 57 -20.58 19.59 -8.63
N ILE A 58 -19.29 19.48 -8.31
CA ILE A 58 -18.20 20.21 -8.96
C ILE A 58 -17.76 19.47 -10.22
N SER A 59 -17.64 20.17 -11.33
CA SER A 59 -17.24 19.58 -12.61
C SER A 59 -15.75 19.24 -12.61
N PHE A 60 -15.40 18.06 -13.12
CA PHE A 60 -14.00 17.64 -13.18
C PHE A 60 -13.72 16.71 -14.36
N VAL A 61 -12.44 16.59 -14.68
CA VAL A 61 -11.88 15.53 -15.53
C VAL A 61 -10.76 14.81 -14.78
N VAL A 62 -10.61 13.51 -15.04
CA VAL A 62 -9.47 12.73 -14.56
C VAL A 62 -8.67 12.26 -15.76
N VAL A 63 -7.37 12.54 -15.77
CA VAL A 63 -6.44 12.04 -16.78
C VAL A 63 -5.44 11.09 -16.13
N GLU A 64 -5.17 9.97 -16.79
CA GLU A 64 -4.27 8.93 -16.31
C GLU A 64 -3.30 8.54 -17.43
N ALA A 65 -2.01 8.49 -17.08
CA ALA A 65 -0.96 8.16 -18.04
C ALA A 65 -1.00 6.69 -18.48
N ASN A 66 -1.36 5.78 -17.58
CA ASN A 66 -1.48 4.36 -17.85
C ASN A 66 -2.81 4.01 -18.52
N TYR A 67 -2.91 2.75 -18.97
CA TYR A 67 -4.14 2.18 -19.51
C TYR A 67 -4.99 1.47 -18.44
N ARG A 68 -4.74 1.76 -17.16
CA ARG A 68 -5.47 1.27 -16.00
C ARG A 68 -5.55 2.31 -14.90
N ILE A 69 -6.52 2.19 -14.03
CA ILE A 69 -6.63 2.94 -12.77
C ILE A 69 -5.88 2.24 -11.64
N GLY A 70 -5.81 2.84 -10.46
CA GLY A 70 -5.26 2.27 -9.23
C GLY A 70 -3.81 2.69 -8.92
N GLY A 71 -3.05 3.16 -9.94
CA GLY A 71 -1.67 3.62 -9.73
C GLY A 71 -0.76 2.51 -9.17
N ARG A 72 -0.22 2.74 -7.98
CA ARG A 72 0.63 1.79 -7.22
C ARG A 72 -0.13 0.68 -6.49
N VAL A 73 -1.43 0.58 -6.67
CA VAL A 73 -2.26 -0.52 -6.14
C VAL A 73 -2.83 -1.28 -7.34
N HIS A 74 -2.25 -2.45 -7.62
CA HIS A 74 -2.60 -3.24 -8.80
C HIS A 74 -2.45 -4.73 -8.53
N THR A 75 -3.53 -5.48 -8.82
CA THR A 75 -3.54 -6.93 -8.78
C THR A 75 -3.44 -7.49 -10.20
N ASP A 76 -2.46 -8.35 -10.43
CA ASP A 76 -2.35 -9.17 -11.63
C ASP A 76 -3.07 -10.50 -11.41
N HIS A 77 -3.85 -10.92 -12.38
CA HIS A 77 -4.62 -12.17 -12.30
C HIS A 77 -4.09 -13.24 -13.28
N ASP A 78 -3.20 -12.89 -14.18
CA ASP A 78 -2.83 -13.70 -15.33
C ASP A 78 -1.49 -14.44 -15.12
N VAL A 79 -0.48 -13.76 -14.58
CA VAL A 79 0.90 -14.29 -14.53
C VAL A 79 1.00 -15.56 -13.68
N PHE A 80 0.36 -15.61 -12.51
CA PHE A 80 0.44 -16.76 -11.60
C PHE A 80 -0.84 -17.59 -11.56
N GLY A 81 -1.89 -17.21 -12.29
CA GLY A 81 -3.20 -17.87 -12.27
C GLY A 81 -3.94 -17.74 -10.94
N VAL A 82 -3.47 -16.87 -10.07
CA VAL A 82 -4.08 -16.42 -8.80
C VAL A 82 -3.90 -14.92 -8.68
N PRO A 83 -4.77 -14.21 -7.91
CA PRO A 83 -4.56 -12.79 -7.64
C PRO A 83 -3.19 -12.55 -7.02
N PHE A 84 -2.45 -11.61 -7.59
CA PHE A 84 -1.13 -11.24 -7.13
C PHE A 84 -0.96 -9.71 -7.16
N ASP A 85 -0.82 -9.11 -6.00
CA ASP A 85 -0.58 -7.67 -5.88
C ASP A 85 0.87 -7.37 -6.26
N THR A 86 1.05 -6.62 -7.34
CA THR A 86 2.37 -6.33 -7.92
C THR A 86 3.10 -5.20 -7.20
N HIS A 87 2.41 -4.46 -6.35
CA HIS A 87 2.93 -3.31 -5.60
C HIS A 87 2.37 -3.34 -4.18
N ALA A 88 1.51 -2.37 -3.81
CA ALA A 88 0.90 -2.34 -2.50
C ALA A 88 -0.07 -3.53 -2.32
N HIS A 89 0.11 -4.31 -1.27
CA HIS A 89 -0.69 -5.48 -0.96
C HIS A 89 -1.24 -5.47 0.49
N TRP A 90 -0.66 -4.65 1.36
CA TRP A 90 -1.16 -4.44 2.71
C TRP A 90 -2.18 -3.30 2.75
N MET A 91 -3.27 -3.57 3.45
CA MET A 91 -4.20 -2.55 3.89
C MET A 91 -3.95 -2.32 5.38
N MET A 92 -3.14 -1.32 5.70
CA MET A 92 -2.82 -1.00 7.08
C MET A 92 -4.06 -0.51 7.81
N ILE A 93 -4.31 -1.05 8.99
CA ILE A 93 -5.31 -0.50 9.90
C ILE A 93 -4.66 0.61 10.74
N SER A 94 -4.52 1.78 10.21
CA SER A 94 -4.75 2.93 11.05
C SER A 94 -6.26 2.97 11.31
N ARG A 95 -6.69 3.19 12.51
CA ARG A 95 -8.07 3.07 13.05
C ARG A 95 -9.23 3.53 12.14
N LYS A 96 -9.00 3.87 10.88
CA LYS A 96 -9.95 4.43 9.92
C LYS A 96 -9.53 4.21 8.46
N ASN A 97 -8.98 3.05 8.09
CA ASN A 97 -8.79 2.81 6.65
C ASN A 97 -10.16 2.54 6.00
N PRO A 98 -10.73 3.51 5.26
CA PRO A 98 -12.08 3.38 4.70
C PRO A 98 -12.18 2.30 3.63
N LEU A 99 -11.05 1.87 3.06
CA LEU A 99 -11.05 0.83 2.03
C LEU A 99 -11.25 -0.57 2.62
N ILE A 100 -10.97 -0.79 3.91
CA ILE A 100 -11.26 -2.06 4.58
C ILE A 100 -12.77 -2.22 4.73
N ASP A 101 -13.43 -1.21 5.30
CA ASP A 101 -14.90 -1.23 5.44
C ASP A 101 -15.57 -1.32 4.06
N TYR A 102 -15.05 -0.58 3.08
CA TYR A 102 -15.55 -0.64 1.71
C TYR A 102 -15.42 -2.05 1.13
N ALA A 103 -14.26 -2.68 1.26
CA ALA A 103 -14.01 -4.01 0.74
C ALA A 103 -14.96 -5.05 1.38
N GLN A 104 -15.08 -5.04 2.71
CA GLN A 104 -15.98 -5.94 3.43
C GLN A 104 -17.45 -5.76 3.01
N ASN A 105 -17.89 -4.51 2.88
CA ASN A 105 -19.26 -4.19 2.47
C ASN A 105 -19.56 -4.53 1.00
N ASN A 106 -18.54 -4.74 0.17
CA ASN A 106 -18.67 -5.11 -1.24
C ASN A 106 -18.26 -6.56 -1.53
N GLY A 107 -18.16 -7.40 -0.50
CA GLY A 107 -18.00 -8.84 -0.64
C GLY A 107 -16.58 -9.33 -0.89
N PHE A 108 -15.57 -8.50 -0.64
CA PHE A 108 -14.17 -8.91 -0.68
C PHE A 108 -13.79 -9.66 0.60
N SER A 109 -12.92 -10.65 0.46
CA SER A 109 -12.44 -11.50 1.56
C SER A 109 -11.22 -10.85 2.21
N ILE A 110 -11.47 -10.08 3.25
CA ILE A 110 -10.44 -9.37 4.02
C ILE A 110 -10.05 -10.21 5.24
N TYR A 111 -8.75 -10.34 5.49
CA TYR A 111 -8.21 -11.08 6.62
C TYR A 111 -6.94 -10.40 7.17
N GLU A 112 -6.73 -10.53 8.48
CA GLU A 112 -5.57 -10.01 9.19
C GLU A 112 -4.34 -10.89 8.94
N ASP A 113 -3.16 -10.27 8.82
CA ASP A 113 -1.90 -11.01 8.85
C ASP A 113 -1.61 -11.50 10.27
N LEU A 114 -1.89 -12.76 10.50
CA LEU A 114 -1.50 -13.47 11.73
C LEU A 114 -0.14 -14.17 11.56
N GLY A 115 0.65 -13.78 10.56
CA GLY A 115 1.91 -14.37 10.18
C GLY A 115 2.89 -14.45 11.36
N LYS A 116 3.42 -15.64 11.61
CA LYS A 116 4.51 -15.83 12.54
C LYS A 116 5.81 -15.57 11.80
N GLN A 117 6.45 -14.46 12.10
CA GLN A 117 7.78 -14.20 11.60
C GLN A 117 8.77 -15.24 12.10
N LYS A 118 9.60 -15.71 11.20
CA LYS A 118 10.71 -16.62 11.51
C LYS A 118 12.02 -15.94 11.17
N TYR A 119 12.93 -15.95 12.10
CA TYR A 119 14.26 -15.41 11.91
C TYR A 119 15.27 -16.55 11.79
N PHE A 120 16.23 -16.39 10.89
CA PHE A 120 17.26 -17.37 10.62
C PHE A 120 18.64 -16.77 10.87
N VAL A 121 19.51 -17.58 11.45
CA VAL A 121 20.93 -17.28 11.61
C VAL A 121 21.71 -18.28 10.75
N GLY A 122 22.16 -17.82 9.59
CA GLY A 122 22.68 -18.70 8.55
C GLY A 122 21.59 -19.64 8.01
N ASP A 123 21.79 -20.94 8.15
CA ASP A 123 20.92 -22.00 7.64
C ASP A 123 19.96 -22.60 8.70
N ARG A 124 19.94 -22.06 9.90
CA ARG A 124 19.09 -22.53 11.00
C ARG A 124 18.14 -21.45 11.51
N GLU A 125 17.02 -21.88 12.07
CA GLU A 125 16.11 -20.99 12.79
C GLU A 125 16.79 -20.44 14.06
N ALA A 126 16.56 -19.15 14.36
CA ALA A 126 17.12 -18.49 15.54
C ALA A 126 16.65 -19.15 16.84
N THR A 127 17.53 -19.25 17.81
CA THR A 127 17.25 -19.78 19.14
C THR A 127 16.38 -18.80 19.94
N LYS A 128 15.85 -19.26 21.09
CA LYS A 128 15.06 -18.42 21.99
C LYS A 128 15.88 -17.24 22.54
N ASP A 129 17.15 -17.46 22.83
CA ASP A 129 18.05 -16.42 23.37
C ASP A 129 18.35 -15.38 22.28
N GLU A 130 18.67 -15.81 21.06
CA GLU A 130 18.85 -14.92 19.92
C GLU A 130 17.59 -14.09 19.60
N LEU A 131 16.40 -14.69 19.72
CA LEU A 131 15.13 -13.96 19.58
C LEU A 131 14.88 -13.00 20.76
N ALA A 132 15.40 -13.28 21.96
CA ALA A 132 15.34 -12.33 23.07
C ALA A 132 16.25 -11.13 22.82
N ASP A 133 17.45 -11.36 22.31
CA ASP A 133 18.40 -10.31 21.93
C ASP A 133 17.86 -9.45 20.78
N LEU A 134 17.23 -10.07 19.77
CA LEU A 134 16.54 -9.35 18.69
C LEU A 134 15.48 -8.40 19.25
N ARG A 135 14.59 -8.89 20.15
CA ARG A 135 13.56 -8.04 20.78
C ARG A 135 14.16 -6.91 21.62
N GLY A 136 15.28 -7.15 22.29
CA GLY A 136 16.02 -6.12 23.02
C GLY A 136 16.57 -5.03 22.09
N THR A 137 17.09 -5.45 20.94
CA THR A 137 17.58 -4.53 19.89
C THR A 137 16.43 -3.72 19.29
N ASP A 138 15.30 -4.38 18.99
CA ASP A 138 14.08 -3.73 18.50
C ASP A 138 13.55 -2.67 19.49
N THR A 139 13.50 -3.02 20.77
CA THR A 139 13.12 -2.08 21.84
C THR A 139 14.06 -0.87 21.88
N THR A 140 15.36 -1.11 21.69
CA THR A 140 16.38 -0.04 21.65
C THR A 140 16.20 0.84 20.43
N PHE A 141 15.92 0.26 19.27
CA PHE A 141 15.59 0.99 18.05
C PHE A 141 14.43 1.95 18.29
N ASN A 142 13.28 1.40 18.69
CA ASN A 142 12.07 2.18 18.91
C ASN A 142 12.26 3.31 19.93
N LYS A 143 13.04 3.06 21.01
CA LYS A 143 13.37 4.09 21.98
C LYS A 143 14.21 5.21 21.38
N LYS A 144 15.28 4.87 20.66
CA LYS A 144 16.20 5.86 20.07
C LYS A 144 15.50 6.71 19.00
N ILE A 145 14.74 6.09 18.11
CA ILE A 145 13.97 6.79 17.08
C ILE A 145 12.92 7.71 17.70
N ARG A 146 12.17 7.24 18.70
CA ARG A 146 11.20 8.08 19.42
C ARG A 146 11.88 9.27 20.10
N ASP A 147 12.97 9.02 20.81
CA ASP A 147 13.66 10.07 21.57
C ASP A 147 14.22 11.15 20.63
N SER A 148 14.73 10.77 19.46
CA SER A 148 15.12 11.69 18.39
C SER A 148 13.92 12.45 17.82
N ALA A 149 12.85 11.74 17.47
CA ALA A 149 11.63 12.32 16.88
C ALA A 149 10.94 13.35 17.78
N LEU A 150 11.00 13.16 19.10
CA LEU A 150 10.40 14.02 20.12
C LEU A 150 11.38 15.05 20.68
N SER A 151 12.59 15.11 20.16
CA SER A 151 13.58 16.12 20.56
C SER A 151 13.08 17.52 20.19
N ASP A 152 13.07 18.45 21.16
CA ASP A 152 12.70 19.85 20.97
C ASP A 152 13.83 20.69 20.34
N ILE A 153 14.93 20.07 19.92
CA ILE A 153 16.04 20.78 19.26
C ILE A 153 15.56 21.17 17.87
N ALA A 154 15.05 22.38 17.78
CA ALA A 154 14.51 22.95 16.54
C ALA A 154 15.61 22.99 15.46
N GLY A 155 15.40 22.27 14.39
CA GLY A 155 16.28 22.25 13.22
C GLY A 155 17.01 20.93 12.98
N ASP A 156 16.99 20.00 13.93
CA ASP A 156 17.59 18.68 13.76
C ASP A 156 16.57 17.70 13.17
N ASP A 157 16.50 17.72 11.87
CA ASP A 157 15.94 16.60 11.11
C ASP A 157 17.08 15.59 10.87
N ASP A 158 17.61 15.06 11.99
CA ASP A 158 18.63 14.01 11.94
C ASP A 158 18.08 12.79 11.21
N ASN A 159 18.94 12.13 10.43
CA ASN A 159 18.57 10.86 9.85
C ASN A 159 18.62 9.74 10.90
N ALA A 160 17.96 8.63 10.58
CA ALA A 160 17.85 7.49 11.50
C ALA A 160 19.22 6.89 11.85
N ARG A 161 20.20 6.93 10.95
CA ARG A 161 21.55 6.46 11.21
C ARG A 161 22.19 7.22 12.37
N THR A 162 22.09 8.55 12.34
CA THR A 162 22.61 9.44 13.39
C THR A 162 21.88 9.18 14.71
N ALA A 163 20.55 9.09 14.68
CA ALA A 163 19.73 8.84 15.87
C ALA A 163 20.06 7.50 16.54
N LEU A 164 20.28 6.45 15.76
CA LEU A 164 20.63 5.12 16.26
C LEU A 164 22.06 5.08 16.81
N GLY A 165 23.01 5.68 16.12
CA GLY A 165 24.43 5.71 16.49
C GLY A 165 25.17 4.41 16.19
N GLU A 166 26.49 4.47 16.10
CA GLU A 166 27.33 3.34 15.68
C GLU A 166 27.24 2.13 16.63
N ASP A 167 27.08 2.35 17.94
CA ASP A 167 26.96 1.25 18.91
C ASP A 167 25.73 0.36 18.63
N PHE A 168 24.66 0.95 18.11
CA PHE A 168 23.48 0.20 17.69
C PHE A 168 23.82 -0.74 16.53
N PHE A 169 24.47 -0.23 15.49
CA PHE A 169 24.84 -1.02 14.31
C PHE A 169 25.91 -2.07 14.60
N ASN A 170 26.76 -1.86 15.61
CA ASN A 170 27.75 -2.82 16.07
C ASN A 170 27.13 -3.94 16.93
N SER A 171 25.86 -3.84 17.31
CA SER A 171 25.17 -4.93 18.03
C SER A 171 24.81 -6.10 17.08
N PRO A 172 24.65 -7.34 17.58
CA PRO A 172 24.41 -8.50 16.74
C PRO A 172 23.21 -8.40 15.79
N TRP A 173 22.17 -7.67 16.18
CA TRP A 173 20.92 -7.52 15.42
C TRP A 173 20.70 -6.10 14.87
N GLY A 174 21.64 -5.19 15.11
CA GLY A 174 21.45 -3.79 14.75
C GLY A 174 21.14 -3.56 13.28
N TYR A 175 21.92 -4.14 12.39
CA TYR A 175 21.66 -4.04 10.94
C TYR A 175 20.35 -4.74 10.54
N THR A 176 20.02 -5.88 11.13
CA THR A 176 18.77 -6.59 10.82
C THR A 176 17.57 -5.72 11.18
N VAL A 177 17.52 -5.21 12.41
CA VAL A 177 16.43 -4.35 12.87
C VAL A 177 16.37 -3.04 12.06
N ALA A 178 17.52 -2.41 11.80
CA ALA A 178 17.56 -1.20 10.98
C ALA A 178 17.09 -1.45 9.53
N SER A 179 17.34 -2.64 8.99
CA SER A 179 16.88 -3.04 7.65
C SER A 179 15.38 -3.33 7.63
N ASP A 180 14.84 -3.93 8.67
CA ASP A 180 13.39 -4.19 8.76
C ASP A 180 12.60 -2.87 8.71
N TYR A 181 12.99 -1.88 9.49
CA TYR A 181 12.32 -0.58 9.50
C TYR A 181 12.71 0.35 8.35
N GLY A 182 13.95 0.31 7.88
CA GLY A 182 14.44 1.17 6.81
C GLY A 182 14.18 0.59 5.42
N VAL A 183 14.93 -0.44 5.07
CA VAL A 183 14.91 -0.98 3.70
C VAL A 183 13.59 -1.67 3.39
N TRP A 184 13.07 -2.46 4.33
CA TRP A 184 11.82 -3.21 4.11
C TRP A 184 10.57 -2.33 4.22
N ASP A 185 10.46 -1.52 5.27
CA ASP A 185 9.25 -0.74 5.55
C ASP A 185 9.23 0.60 4.79
N MET A 186 10.34 1.34 4.83
CA MET A 186 10.46 2.67 4.23
C MET A 186 11.06 2.67 2.82
N ALA A 187 11.57 1.53 2.33
CA ALA A 187 12.34 1.41 1.09
C ALA A 187 13.56 2.38 1.00
N GLN A 188 14.16 2.69 2.15
CA GLN A 188 15.28 3.63 2.28
C GLN A 188 16.32 3.09 3.26
N ASN A 189 17.60 3.50 3.09
CA ASN A 189 18.62 3.25 4.08
C ASN A 189 18.46 4.18 5.29
N SER A 190 19.06 3.82 6.43
CA SER A 190 18.94 4.60 7.67
C SER A 190 19.47 6.03 7.55
N GLU A 191 20.32 6.31 6.57
CA GLU A 191 20.84 7.64 6.25
C GLU A 191 19.84 8.54 5.52
N ASP A 192 18.77 7.96 4.93
CA ASP A 192 17.92 8.63 3.96
C ASP A 192 16.51 8.94 4.50
N TRP A 193 16.18 8.59 5.75
CA TRP A 193 14.89 8.86 6.33
C TRP A 193 14.94 9.50 7.72
N SER A 194 13.91 10.29 8.01
CA SER A 194 13.77 11.06 9.24
C SER A 194 13.08 10.24 10.34
N PRO A 195 13.66 10.16 11.56
CA PRO A 195 12.97 9.61 12.73
C PRO A 195 11.62 10.28 13.00
N LYS A 196 11.53 11.58 12.76
CA LYS A 196 10.31 12.36 12.98
C LYS A 196 9.20 11.98 12.00
N ASP A 197 9.53 11.79 10.71
CA ASP A 197 8.58 11.34 9.71
C ASP A 197 8.08 9.93 10.01
N TRP A 198 8.99 9.03 10.37
CA TRP A 198 8.62 7.66 10.75
C TRP A 198 7.73 7.63 11.99
N TRP A 199 8.08 8.40 13.04
CA TRP A 199 7.29 8.47 14.27
C TRP A 199 5.88 9.02 14.05
N ASN A 200 5.74 9.96 13.12
CA ASN A 200 4.46 10.56 12.74
C ASN A 200 3.73 9.75 11.66
N SER A 201 4.34 8.71 11.11
CA SER A 201 3.68 7.84 10.15
C SER A 201 2.56 7.05 10.82
N LEU A 202 1.58 6.66 10.02
CA LEU A 202 0.49 5.82 10.49
C LEU A 202 0.96 4.37 10.49
N GLY A 203 0.91 3.73 11.65
CA GLY A 203 1.12 2.31 11.82
C GLY A 203 -0.17 1.59 12.20
N GLY A 204 -0.16 0.27 12.12
CA GLY A 204 -1.28 -0.57 12.53
C GLY A 204 -1.09 -2.01 12.06
N ASP A 205 -2.09 -2.84 12.33
CA ASP A 205 -2.08 -4.23 11.87
C ASP A 205 -2.27 -4.29 10.36
N ASP A 206 -1.57 -5.21 9.71
CA ASP A 206 -1.65 -5.43 8.28
C ASP A 206 -2.79 -6.38 7.94
N TRP A 207 -3.58 -5.98 6.95
CA TRP A 207 -4.68 -6.78 6.44
C TRP A 207 -4.51 -7.04 4.96
N PHE A 208 -4.98 -8.19 4.53
CA PHE A 208 -4.91 -8.63 3.14
C PHE A 208 -6.29 -8.81 2.54
N CYS A 209 -6.33 -8.79 1.20
CA CYS A 209 -7.49 -9.14 0.41
C CYS A 209 -7.19 -10.39 -0.42
N ALA A 210 -8.02 -11.44 -0.29
CA ALA A 210 -7.81 -12.68 -1.05
C ALA A 210 -7.96 -12.50 -2.56
N GLU A 211 -8.78 -11.54 -2.99
CA GLU A 211 -8.99 -11.18 -4.40
C GLU A 211 -7.96 -10.14 -4.89
N GLY A 212 -7.04 -9.71 -4.01
CA GLY A 212 -6.04 -8.69 -4.24
C GLY A 212 -6.51 -7.27 -3.91
N TYR A 213 -5.62 -6.47 -3.34
CA TYR A 213 -5.91 -5.07 -2.97
C TYR A 213 -6.20 -4.21 -4.20
N GLY A 214 -5.49 -4.47 -5.32
CA GLY A 214 -5.77 -3.79 -6.59
C GLY A 214 -7.17 -4.05 -7.11
N SER A 215 -7.76 -5.22 -6.85
CA SER A 215 -9.14 -5.53 -7.20
C SER A 215 -10.14 -4.69 -6.42
N VAL A 216 -9.88 -4.45 -5.13
CA VAL A 216 -10.69 -3.52 -4.30
C VAL A 216 -10.65 -2.12 -4.89
N VAL A 217 -9.47 -1.61 -5.24
CA VAL A 217 -9.31 -0.26 -5.79
C VAL A 217 -9.94 -0.15 -7.19
N ALA A 218 -9.80 -1.17 -8.03
CA ALA A 218 -10.46 -1.21 -9.33
C ALA A 218 -11.99 -1.15 -9.21
N HIS A 219 -12.55 -1.92 -8.26
CA HIS A 219 -13.97 -1.87 -7.94
C HIS A 219 -14.39 -0.51 -7.37
N TYR A 220 -13.56 0.07 -6.49
CA TYR A 220 -13.81 1.39 -5.91
C TYR A 220 -13.89 2.49 -6.96
N GLY A 221 -13.02 2.43 -7.98
CA GLY A 221 -12.92 3.42 -9.06
C GLY A 221 -13.81 3.16 -10.28
N GLN A 222 -14.55 2.02 -10.35
CA GLN A 222 -15.24 1.56 -11.56
C GLN A 222 -16.23 2.56 -12.18
N ASN A 223 -16.76 3.49 -11.39
CA ASN A 223 -17.73 4.51 -11.84
C ASN A 223 -17.13 5.91 -11.93
N VAL A 224 -15.83 6.05 -11.82
CA VAL A 224 -15.14 7.33 -12.02
C VAL A 224 -14.79 7.46 -13.50
N PRO A 225 -15.23 8.53 -14.20
CA PRO A 225 -14.85 8.77 -15.59
C PRO A 225 -13.36 9.15 -15.65
N VAL A 226 -12.53 8.31 -16.26
CA VAL A 226 -11.08 8.50 -16.40
C VAL A 226 -10.69 8.45 -17.87
N THR A 227 -9.90 9.43 -18.34
CA THR A 227 -9.25 9.37 -19.65
C THR A 227 -7.89 8.70 -19.50
N LEU A 228 -7.82 7.43 -19.89
CA LEU A 228 -6.59 6.63 -19.82
C LEU A 228 -5.63 6.93 -20.97
N GLY A 229 -4.37 6.52 -20.85
CA GLY A 229 -3.33 6.70 -21.86
C GLY A 229 -3.00 8.16 -22.16
N THR A 230 -3.24 9.04 -21.19
CA THR A 230 -3.13 10.51 -21.35
C THR A 230 -2.07 11.07 -20.39
N PRO A 231 -0.77 10.92 -20.70
CA PRO A 231 0.28 11.47 -19.87
C PRO A 231 0.31 13.01 -19.97
N VAL A 232 0.25 13.68 -18.81
CA VAL A 232 0.44 15.13 -18.73
C VAL A 232 1.91 15.44 -18.95
N LYS A 233 2.22 16.34 -19.88
CA LYS A 233 3.58 16.72 -20.23
C LYS A 233 4.02 18.03 -19.59
N GLU A 234 3.08 18.93 -19.40
CA GLU A 234 3.36 20.26 -18.87
C GLU A 234 2.17 20.76 -18.07
N ILE A 235 2.44 21.45 -16.98
CA ILE A 235 1.46 22.20 -16.19
C ILE A 235 1.94 23.64 -16.16
N ASP A 236 1.21 24.53 -16.83
CA ASP A 236 1.46 25.96 -16.72
C ASP A 236 0.54 26.55 -15.63
N TRP A 237 1.15 26.91 -14.51
CA TRP A 237 0.48 27.49 -13.34
C TRP A 237 0.73 28.99 -13.18
N ARG A 238 1.27 29.65 -14.23
CA ARG A 238 1.58 31.08 -14.25
C ARG A 238 0.45 31.90 -14.85
N GLY A 239 -0.70 31.31 -15.05
CA GLY A 239 -1.91 32.02 -15.49
C GLY A 239 -2.57 32.84 -14.37
N ASP A 240 -3.40 33.82 -14.75
CA ASP A 240 -4.20 34.63 -13.84
C ASP A 240 -5.28 33.82 -13.13
#